data_57ae8eb2019e31a1fabe7807810e6958
#
_entry.id   57ae8eb2019e31a1fabe7807810e6958
#
_cell.length_a   1.000
_cell.length_b   1.000
_cell.length_c   1.000
_cell.angle_alpha   90.00
_cell.angle_beta   90.00
_cell.angle_gamma   90.00
#
_symmetry.space_group_name_H-M   'P 1'
#
loop_
_entity.id
_entity.type
_entity.pdbx_description
1 polymer ?
#
loop_
_entity_poly.entity_id
_entity_poly.type
_entity_poly.pdbx_seq_one_letter_code
_entity_poly.pdbx_strand_id
1 'polypeptide(L)'
;MVFSQPPAYPPGLVLFRHEGIAYELIQDLGLGSHGERVALALKRGKGQADLGRVIVKSLGLPALSEATKVARQRLVEEVQLATYLHHPNIGRIYGLHESKGALHVITEAVSGRSLESLLTLAHERGRYFSEAFMLHIGAQVAGALAHAHGSRDAKGQPLHIVHRAVEPTRIRVKLSGKAKLTDFGLASAQLPGRRTVRLPRARGDAYYTSPEGLLGEPEDPRSDLFVLGLVLLEFATGRHLLCPPDLLPRDMVRRLSEKEKQRLGDAIARAQDAWTEPDMGELVLRAATFTPEDVAQATQGLSDSVRALFSRLLRRAPSERFASAAEVENRLHKLLLERQDYGHAEAAAELHQALVEAGEAVAADAEPGMGRVLHPDAVSTEPSAPGA
;
A
#
# COMPACT_ATOMS: atom_id res chain seq x y z
N MET A 1 23.49 -7.89 12.85
CA MET A 1 24.30 -8.14 11.63
C MET A 1 23.77 -7.20 10.56
N VAL A 2 24.57 -6.23 10.14
CA VAL A 2 24.20 -5.35 9.02
C VAL A 2 24.26 -6.21 7.77
N PHE A 3 23.11 -6.62 7.24
CA PHE A 3 23.06 -7.23 5.92
C PHE A 3 23.45 -6.16 4.92
N SER A 4 24.68 -6.25 4.36
CA SER A 4 25.06 -5.41 3.24
C SER A 4 24.07 -5.66 2.10
N GLN A 5 23.39 -4.60 1.67
CA GLN A 5 22.54 -4.69 0.47
C GLN A 5 23.38 -5.23 -0.69
N PRO A 6 22.87 -6.21 -1.44
CA PRO A 6 23.58 -6.70 -2.61
C PRO A 6 23.84 -5.53 -3.58
N PRO A 7 24.98 -5.50 -4.27
CA PRO A 7 25.35 -4.39 -5.15
C PRO A 7 24.24 -4.13 -6.17
N ALA A 8 23.93 -2.83 -6.40
CA ALA A 8 22.95 -2.43 -7.39
C ALA A 8 23.42 -2.85 -8.80
N TYR A 9 22.50 -3.32 -9.62
CA TYR A 9 22.80 -3.64 -11.01
C TYR A 9 23.02 -2.36 -11.84
N PRO A 10 23.97 -2.36 -12.78
CA PRO A 10 24.19 -1.20 -13.64
C PRO A 10 23.01 -1.02 -14.61
N PRO A 11 22.57 0.24 -14.88
CA PRO A 11 21.59 0.52 -15.93
C PRO A 11 22.01 -0.06 -17.29
N GLY A 12 21.03 -0.47 -18.10
CA GLY A 12 21.27 -1.10 -19.41
C GLY A 12 21.57 -2.60 -19.36
N LEU A 13 21.67 -3.20 -18.16
CA LEU A 13 21.81 -4.64 -18.02
C LEU A 13 20.56 -5.36 -18.55
N VAL A 14 20.73 -6.32 -19.45
CA VAL A 14 19.63 -7.20 -19.87
C VAL A 14 19.37 -8.24 -18.78
N LEU A 15 18.29 -8.07 -18.04
CA LEU A 15 17.86 -8.99 -16.98
C LEU A 15 17.59 -10.38 -17.55
N PHE A 16 16.76 -10.44 -18.60
CA PHE A 16 16.46 -11.66 -19.35
C PHE A 16 15.90 -11.33 -20.74
N ARG A 17 15.69 -12.39 -21.57
CA ARG A 17 15.01 -12.31 -22.86
C ARG A 17 13.87 -13.33 -22.90
N HIS A 18 12.72 -12.91 -23.44
CA HIS A 18 11.55 -13.76 -23.61
C HIS A 18 10.80 -13.38 -24.90
N GLU A 19 10.49 -14.36 -25.75
CA GLU A 19 9.77 -14.17 -27.03
C GLU A 19 10.35 -13.06 -27.94
N GLY A 20 11.66 -12.95 -27.97
CA GLY A 20 12.35 -11.93 -28.78
C GLY A 20 12.39 -10.52 -28.18
N ILE A 21 11.83 -10.33 -26.97
CA ILE A 21 11.88 -9.10 -26.20
C ILE A 21 13.03 -9.17 -25.19
N ALA A 22 13.85 -8.15 -25.11
CA ALA A 22 14.85 -7.97 -24.04
C ALA A 22 14.26 -7.05 -22.95
N TYR A 23 14.46 -7.43 -21.69
CA TYR A 23 14.08 -6.63 -20.53
C TYR A 23 15.34 -5.97 -19.97
N GLU A 24 15.53 -4.70 -20.32
CA GLU A 24 16.71 -3.90 -19.95
C GLU A 24 16.46 -3.11 -18.68
N LEU A 25 17.37 -3.22 -17.72
CA LEU A 25 17.30 -2.47 -16.46
C LEU A 25 17.41 -0.97 -16.73
N ILE A 26 16.40 -0.22 -16.28
CA ILE A 26 16.45 1.25 -16.18
C ILE A 26 16.92 1.63 -14.78
N GLN A 27 16.29 1.07 -13.75
CA GLN A 27 16.53 1.43 -12.36
C GLN A 27 16.33 0.21 -11.45
N ASP A 28 17.23 0.02 -10.52
CA ASP A 28 17.08 -0.92 -9.42
C ASP A 28 16.21 -0.28 -8.31
N LEU A 29 15.09 -0.88 -7.98
CA LEU A 29 14.15 -0.40 -6.99
C LEU A 29 14.33 -1.07 -5.61
N GLY A 30 15.37 -1.93 -5.46
CA GLY A 30 15.68 -2.59 -4.21
C GLY A 30 15.01 -3.96 -4.06
N LEU A 31 14.79 -4.36 -2.80
CA LEU A 31 14.18 -5.65 -2.47
C LEU A 31 12.68 -5.48 -2.24
N GLY A 32 11.91 -6.43 -2.76
CA GLY A 32 10.47 -6.54 -2.51
C GLY A 32 10.17 -7.29 -1.20
N SER A 33 8.89 -7.44 -0.92
CA SER A 33 8.34 -7.97 0.34
C SER A 33 8.74 -9.43 0.65
N HIS A 34 9.22 -10.17 -0.34
CA HIS A 34 9.65 -11.58 -0.19
C HIS A 34 11.16 -11.74 -0.40
N GLY A 35 11.92 -10.63 -0.44
CA GLY A 35 13.36 -10.63 -0.71
C GLY A 35 13.73 -10.80 -2.19
N GLU A 36 12.74 -10.75 -3.10
CA GLU A 36 12.96 -10.64 -4.54
C GLU A 36 13.52 -9.26 -4.90
N ARG A 37 14.35 -9.19 -5.93
CA ARG A 37 14.84 -7.92 -6.46
C ARG A 37 13.80 -7.30 -7.37
N VAL A 38 13.47 -6.04 -7.13
CA VAL A 38 12.49 -5.27 -7.91
C VAL A 38 13.23 -4.28 -8.78
N ALA A 39 12.89 -4.22 -10.07
CA ALA A 39 13.53 -3.35 -11.03
C ALA A 39 12.52 -2.71 -11.98
N LEU A 40 12.74 -1.44 -12.32
CA LEU A 40 12.11 -0.82 -13.47
C LEU A 40 12.91 -1.24 -14.71
N ALA A 41 12.25 -1.81 -15.69
CA ALA A 41 12.87 -2.31 -16.91
C ALA A 41 12.16 -1.79 -18.17
N LEU A 42 12.94 -1.62 -19.24
CA LEU A 42 12.45 -1.29 -20.57
C LEU A 42 12.32 -2.56 -21.39
N LYS A 43 11.19 -2.76 -22.05
CA LYS A 43 11.00 -3.82 -23.04
C LYS A 43 11.58 -3.36 -24.38
N ARG A 44 12.61 -4.05 -24.84
CA ARG A 44 13.21 -3.85 -26.15
C ARG A 44 12.82 -4.95 -27.12
N GLY A 45 12.14 -4.56 -28.18
CA GLY A 45 11.78 -5.44 -29.27
C GLY A 45 12.90 -5.63 -30.31
N LYS A 46 12.59 -6.29 -31.43
CA LYS A 46 13.49 -6.42 -32.59
C LYS A 46 13.89 -5.04 -33.09
N GLY A 47 15.15 -4.86 -33.46
CA GLY A 47 15.66 -3.57 -33.94
C GLY A 47 15.70 -2.46 -32.89
N GLN A 48 15.78 -2.81 -31.59
CA GLN A 48 15.81 -1.87 -30.47
C GLN A 48 14.53 -1.05 -30.28
N ALA A 49 13.39 -1.52 -30.81
CA ALA A 49 12.10 -0.86 -30.63
C ALA A 49 11.74 -0.76 -29.14
N ASP A 50 11.34 0.42 -28.70
CA ASP A 50 10.82 0.67 -27.36
C ASP A 50 9.35 0.17 -27.29
N LEU A 51 9.12 -0.85 -26.46
CA LEU A 51 7.80 -1.47 -26.25
C LEU A 51 7.19 -1.06 -24.89
N GLY A 52 7.77 -0.05 -24.23
CA GLY A 52 7.30 0.48 -22.95
C GLY A 52 7.99 -0.14 -21.74
N ARG A 53 7.66 0.40 -20.59
CA ARG A 53 8.27 0.07 -19.29
C ARG A 53 7.44 -0.95 -18.53
N VAL A 54 8.14 -1.76 -17.71
CA VAL A 54 7.56 -2.74 -16.80
C VAL A 54 8.32 -2.74 -15.48
N ILE A 55 7.66 -3.23 -14.44
CA ILE A 55 8.34 -3.66 -13.22
C ILE A 55 8.65 -5.16 -13.36
N VAL A 56 9.87 -5.53 -13.02
CA VAL A 56 10.33 -6.93 -12.98
C VAL A 56 10.72 -7.26 -11.55
N LYS A 57 10.04 -8.25 -10.96
CA LYS A 57 10.42 -8.86 -9.68
C LYS A 57 11.23 -10.11 -9.97
N SER A 58 12.48 -10.20 -9.52
CA SER A 58 13.40 -11.31 -9.84
C SER A 58 13.85 -12.03 -8.58
N LEU A 59 13.69 -13.36 -8.56
CA LEU A 59 14.13 -14.24 -7.48
C LEU A 59 15.12 -15.28 -8.02
N GLY A 60 16.33 -15.35 -7.44
CA GLY A 60 17.34 -16.32 -7.83
C GLY A 60 16.92 -17.77 -7.54
N LEU A 61 17.32 -18.70 -8.43
CA LEU A 61 17.09 -20.13 -8.33
C LEU A 61 18.47 -20.88 -8.42
N PRO A 62 18.59 -22.11 -7.91
CA PRO A 62 17.57 -22.86 -7.16
C PRO A 62 17.26 -22.26 -5.81
N ALA A 63 16.03 -22.51 -5.34
CA ALA A 63 15.58 -22.10 -4.01
C ALA A 63 16.21 -23.03 -2.96
N LEU A 64 17.40 -22.70 -2.47
CA LEU A 64 18.19 -23.53 -1.56
C LEU A 64 17.71 -23.39 -0.10
N SER A 65 17.20 -22.23 0.29
CA SER A 65 16.67 -21.98 1.63
C SER A 65 15.15 -22.09 1.68
N GLU A 66 14.59 -22.36 2.86
CA GLU A 66 13.13 -22.35 3.06
C GLU A 66 12.53 -20.96 2.76
N ALA A 67 13.24 -19.89 3.12
CA ALA A 67 12.81 -18.52 2.79
C ALA A 67 12.66 -18.30 1.28
N THR A 68 13.63 -18.78 0.48
CA THR A 68 13.56 -18.68 -0.99
C THR A 68 12.46 -19.53 -1.59
N LYS A 69 12.18 -20.72 -1.01
CA LYS A 69 11.03 -21.56 -1.43
C LYS A 69 9.70 -20.86 -1.17
N VAL A 70 9.56 -20.26 0.01
CA VAL A 70 8.38 -19.46 0.37
C VAL A 70 8.23 -18.26 -0.56
N ALA A 71 9.30 -17.52 -0.83
CA ALA A 71 9.29 -16.39 -1.76
C ALA A 71 8.86 -16.82 -3.16
N ARG A 72 9.43 -17.93 -3.69
CA ARG A 72 9.03 -18.49 -4.99
C ARG A 72 7.56 -18.83 -5.04
N GLN A 73 7.04 -19.49 -4.01
CA GLN A 73 5.63 -19.85 -3.94
C GLN A 73 4.74 -18.59 -3.92
N ARG A 74 5.12 -17.55 -3.17
CA ARG A 74 4.39 -16.27 -3.14
C ARG A 74 4.33 -15.59 -4.49
N LEU A 75 5.44 -15.51 -5.20
CA LEU A 75 5.46 -14.95 -6.56
C LEU A 75 4.59 -15.74 -7.54
N VAL A 76 4.56 -17.06 -7.45
CA VAL A 76 3.66 -17.90 -8.25
C VAL A 76 2.19 -17.65 -7.88
N GLU A 77 1.86 -17.57 -6.60
CA GLU A 77 0.51 -17.26 -6.11
C GLU A 77 0.06 -15.87 -6.56
N GLU A 78 0.93 -14.87 -6.54
CA GLU A 78 0.64 -13.52 -7.03
C GLU A 78 0.22 -13.54 -8.51
N VAL A 79 0.93 -14.30 -9.36
CA VAL A 79 0.58 -14.43 -10.79
C VAL A 79 -0.72 -15.22 -10.97
N GLN A 80 -0.95 -16.27 -10.20
CA GLN A 80 -2.21 -17.01 -10.23
C GLN A 80 -3.39 -16.12 -9.81
N LEU A 81 -3.22 -15.33 -8.76
CA LEU A 81 -4.23 -14.38 -8.29
C LEU A 81 -4.57 -13.34 -9.35
N ALA A 82 -3.57 -12.86 -10.10
CA ALA A 82 -3.75 -11.87 -11.16
C ALA A 82 -4.73 -12.30 -12.26
N THR A 83 -4.94 -13.60 -12.48
CA THR A 83 -5.92 -14.10 -13.46
C THR A 83 -7.36 -13.74 -13.10
N TYR A 84 -7.62 -13.36 -11.86
CA TYR A 84 -8.92 -12.92 -11.34
C TYR A 84 -9.02 -11.40 -11.18
N LEU A 85 -7.91 -10.66 -11.31
CA LEU A 85 -7.81 -9.25 -10.99
C LEU A 85 -7.78 -8.36 -12.25
N HIS A 86 -8.86 -8.38 -13.04
CA HIS A 86 -8.98 -7.56 -14.23
C HIS A 86 -9.86 -6.33 -13.96
N HIS A 87 -9.24 -5.22 -13.57
CA HIS A 87 -9.94 -3.98 -13.24
C HIS A 87 -9.11 -2.75 -13.66
N PRO A 88 -9.72 -1.65 -14.15
CA PRO A 88 -8.97 -0.46 -14.58
C PRO A 88 -8.13 0.17 -13.47
N ASN A 89 -8.55 0.05 -12.23
CA ASN A 89 -7.85 0.60 -11.06
C ASN A 89 -6.97 -0.43 -10.34
N ILE A 90 -6.67 -1.59 -10.97
CA ILE A 90 -5.68 -2.56 -10.49
C ILE A 90 -4.48 -2.57 -11.44
N GLY A 91 -3.26 -2.60 -10.89
CA GLY A 91 -2.03 -2.79 -11.64
C GLY A 91 -1.97 -4.19 -12.24
N ARG A 92 -1.68 -4.29 -13.54
CA ARG A 92 -1.67 -5.58 -14.27
C ARG A 92 -0.42 -6.39 -13.95
N ILE A 93 -0.57 -7.70 -13.86
CA ILE A 93 0.53 -8.67 -13.92
C ILE A 93 0.48 -9.31 -15.30
N TYR A 94 1.59 -9.23 -16.04
CA TYR A 94 1.67 -9.74 -17.41
C TYR A 94 2.05 -11.22 -17.45
N GLY A 95 2.74 -11.71 -16.44
CA GLY A 95 3.09 -13.13 -16.35
C GLY A 95 4.33 -13.41 -15.52
N LEU A 96 4.70 -14.69 -15.57
CA LEU A 96 5.85 -15.27 -14.87
C LEU A 96 6.75 -15.94 -15.90
N HIS A 97 8.05 -15.72 -15.80
CA HIS A 97 9.04 -16.31 -16.68
C HIS A 97 10.24 -16.83 -15.87
N GLU A 98 10.73 -18.02 -16.20
CA GLU A 98 11.94 -18.59 -15.61
C GLU A 98 13.08 -18.57 -16.64
N SER A 99 14.16 -17.90 -16.31
CA SER A 99 15.33 -17.74 -17.19
C SER A 99 16.62 -17.56 -16.41
N LYS A 100 17.73 -18.11 -16.92
CA LYS A 100 19.07 -17.94 -16.36
C LYS A 100 19.17 -18.22 -14.86
N GLY A 101 18.43 -19.20 -14.35
CA GLY A 101 18.44 -19.54 -12.93
C GLY A 101 17.74 -18.50 -12.05
N ALA A 102 16.80 -17.72 -12.59
CA ALA A 102 15.94 -16.83 -11.84
C ALA A 102 14.48 -16.91 -12.31
N LEU A 103 13.58 -16.68 -11.38
CA LEU A 103 12.15 -16.50 -11.60
C LEU A 103 11.86 -15.00 -11.73
N HIS A 104 11.17 -14.60 -12.78
CA HIS A 104 10.81 -13.22 -13.06
C HIS A 104 9.29 -13.06 -13.12
N VAL A 105 8.72 -12.17 -12.32
CA VAL A 105 7.33 -11.71 -12.45
C VAL A 105 7.34 -10.36 -13.13
N ILE A 106 6.56 -10.21 -14.20
CA ILE A 106 6.50 -9.00 -15.01
C ILE A 106 5.16 -8.32 -14.72
N THR A 107 5.22 -7.07 -14.24
CA THR A 107 4.02 -6.29 -13.88
C THR A 107 4.00 -4.94 -14.59
N GLU A 108 2.85 -4.30 -14.61
CA GLU A 108 2.66 -2.95 -15.15
C GLU A 108 3.53 -1.94 -14.38
N ALA A 109 4.35 -1.18 -15.08
CA ALA A 109 4.94 0.03 -14.56
C ALA A 109 3.89 1.15 -14.64
N VAL A 110 3.09 1.30 -13.58
CA VAL A 110 2.06 2.33 -13.53
C VAL A 110 2.73 3.70 -13.47
N SER A 111 2.55 4.51 -14.51
CA SER A 111 3.05 5.90 -14.55
C SER A 111 2.37 6.79 -13.50
N GLY A 112 2.95 7.93 -13.21
CA GLY A 112 2.45 8.89 -12.22
C GLY A 112 3.16 8.78 -10.87
N ARG A 113 2.58 9.36 -9.83
CA ARG A 113 3.16 9.45 -8.48
C ARG A 113 2.54 8.40 -7.55
N SER A 114 3.31 7.91 -6.57
CA SER A 114 2.71 7.20 -5.43
C SER A 114 1.95 8.18 -4.54
N LEU A 115 0.96 7.69 -3.82
CA LEU A 115 0.23 8.53 -2.86
C LEU A 115 1.17 9.01 -1.75
N GLU A 116 2.20 8.22 -1.39
CA GLU A 116 3.28 8.62 -0.49
C GLU A 116 4.04 9.85 -1.01
N SER A 117 4.46 9.85 -2.29
CA SER A 117 5.15 11.02 -2.85
C SER A 117 4.25 12.26 -2.92
N LEU A 118 2.93 12.08 -3.06
CA LEU A 118 1.97 13.17 -2.99
C LEU A 118 1.74 13.68 -1.56
N LEU A 119 1.83 12.81 -0.55
CA LEU A 119 1.84 13.20 0.86
C LEU A 119 3.06 14.05 1.19
N THR A 120 4.25 13.62 0.75
CA THR A 120 5.49 14.38 0.90
C THR A 120 5.37 15.75 0.24
N LEU A 121 4.89 15.79 -1.00
CA LEU A 121 4.62 17.03 -1.74
C LEU A 121 3.65 17.96 -0.98
N ALA A 122 2.56 17.42 -0.43
CA ALA A 122 1.59 18.19 0.34
C ALA A 122 2.22 18.77 1.61
N HIS A 123 3.06 17.99 2.29
CA HIS A 123 3.79 18.44 3.48
C HIS A 123 4.78 19.57 3.17
N GLU A 124 5.59 19.42 2.11
CA GLU A 124 6.55 20.43 1.66
C GLU A 124 5.88 21.75 1.25
N ARG A 125 4.68 21.67 0.65
CA ARG A 125 3.87 22.84 0.31
C ARG A 125 3.15 23.47 1.52
N GLY A 126 3.08 22.78 2.65
CA GLY A 126 2.25 23.17 3.81
C GLY A 126 0.74 23.15 3.50
N ARG A 127 0.31 22.48 2.43
CA ARG A 127 -1.10 22.41 1.99
C ARG A 127 -1.45 21.04 1.43
N TYR A 128 -2.43 20.39 2.05
CA TYR A 128 -2.96 19.10 1.60
C TYR A 128 -3.87 19.25 0.38
N PHE A 129 -4.15 18.13 -0.29
CA PHE A 129 -5.11 18.05 -1.39
C PHE A 129 -6.54 18.25 -0.87
N SER A 130 -7.44 18.63 -1.77
CA SER A 130 -8.85 18.85 -1.42
C SER A 130 -9.55 17.57 -0.97
N GLU A 131 -10.63 17.69 -0.17
CA GLU A 131 -11.48 16.54 0.16
C GLU A 131 -12.01 15.84 -1.10
N ALA A 132 -12.31 16.62 -2.17
CA ALA A 132 -12.79 16.06 -3.42
C ALA A 132 -11.72 15.19 -4.10
N PHE A 133 -10.46 15.61 -4.11
CA PHE A 133 -9.35 14.80 -4.61
C PHE A 133 -9.20 13.50 -3.81
N MET A 134 -9.19 13.59 -2.48
CA MET A 134 -9.11 12.42 -1.60
C MET A 134 -10.27 11.44 -1.84
N LEU A 135 -11.51 11.94 -1.93
CA LEU A 135 -12.70 11.12 -2.21
C LEU A 135 -12.61 10.46 -3.59
N HIS A 136 -12.11 11.18 -4.61
CA HIS A 136 -11.94 10.68 -5.96
C HIS A 136 -10.93 9.53 -6.03
N ILE A 137 -9.76 9.67 -5.37
CA ILE A 137 -8.77 8.59 -5.29
C ILE A 137 -9.32 7.42 -4.47
N GLY A 138 -9.96 7.71 -3.34
CA GLY A 138 -10.58 6.72 -2.46
C GLY A 138 -11.63 5.88 -3.18
N ALA A 139 -12.49 6.47 -4.00
CA ALA A 139 -13.51 5.76 -4.76
C ALA A 139 -12.89 4.76 -5.75
N GLN A 140 -11.83 5.15 -6.45
CA GLN A 140 -11.14 4.28 -7.40
C GLN A 140 -10.44 3.10 -6.70
N VAL A 141 -9.82 3.34 -5.53
CA VAL A 141 -9.19 2.27 -4.74
C VAL A 141 -10.25 1.35 -4.12
N ALA A 142 -11.36 1.91 -3.63
CA ALA A 142 -12.49 1.12 -3.13
C ALA A 142 -13.10 0.23 -4.22
N GLY A 143 -13.24 0.73 -5.46
CA GLY A 143 -13.67 -0.06 -6.62
C GLY A 143 -12.70 -1.19 -6.96
N ALA A 144 -11.39 -0.94 -6.89
CA ALA A 144 -10.38 -1.98 -7.04
C ALA A 144 -10.50 -3.08 -5.98
N LEU A 145 -10.69 -2.69 -4.71
CA LEU A 145 -10.92 -3.62 -3.60
C LEU A 145 -12.24 -4.35 -3.74
N ALA A 146 -13.32 -3.69 -4.17
CA ALA A 146 -14.62 -4.32 -4.39
C ALA A 146 -14.54 -5.43 -5.44
N HIS A 147 -13.82 -5.17 -6.54
CA HIS A 147 -13.55 -6.19 -7.56
C HIS A 147 -12.77 -7.37 -6.99
N ALA A 148 -11.66 -7.11 -6.26
CA ALA A 148 -10.84 -8.16 -5.68
C ALA A 148 -11.62 -9.00 -4.65
N HIS A 149 -12.29 -8.37 -3.70
CA HIS A 149 -13.06 -9.04 -2.65
C HIS A 149 -14.23 -9.86 -3.19
N GLY A 150 -14.85 -9.40 -4.31
CA GLY A 150 -15.95 -10.08 -4.99
C GLY A 150 -15.53 -11.21 -5.94
N SER A 151 -14.23 -11.41 -6.17
CA SER A 151 -13.71 -12.37 -7.13
C SER A 151 -14.07 -13.82 -6.76
N ARG A 152 -14.39 -14.61 -7.79
CA ARG A 152 -14.78 -16.03 -7.67
C ARG A 152 -13.97 -16.91 -8.61
N ASP A 153 -13.81 -18.16 -8.26
CA ASP A 153 -13.19 -19.15 -9.13
C ASP A 153 -14.13 -19.57 -10.29
N ALA A 154 -13.64 -20.43 -11.19
CA ALA A 154 -14.41 -20.96 -12.32
C ALA A 154 -15.64 -21.78 -11.91
N LYS A 155 -15.73 -22.21 -10.66
CA LYS A 155 -16.88 -22.93 -10.08
C LYS A 155 -17.84 -21.98 -9.33
N GLY A 156 -17.59 -20.68 -9.36
CA GLY A 156 -18.39 -19.67 -8.65
C GLY A 156 -18.11 -19.58 -7.16
N GLN A 157 -17.07 -20.26 -6.64
CA GLN A 157 -16.71 -20.19 -5.22
C GLN A 157 -15.96 -18.87 -4.93
N PRO A 158 -16.28 -18.16 -3.84
CA PRO A 158 -15.59 -16.94 -3.50
C PRO A 158 -14.12 -17.21 -3.16
N LEU A 159 -13.22 -16.35 -3.64
CA LEU A 159 -11.78 -16.48 -3.41
C LEU A 159 -11.32 -15.87 -2.09
N HIS A 160 -12.19 -15.14 -1.39
CA HIS A 160 -11.89 -14.48 -0.10
C HIS A 160 -10.56 -13.70 -0.15
N ILE A 161 -10.37 -12.91 -1.21
CA ILE A 161 -9.15 -12.12 -1.38
C ILE A 161 -9.14 -11.00 -0.34
N VAL A 162 -8.01 -10.84 0.35
CA VAL A 162 -7.70 -9.69 1.22
C VAL A 162 -6.34 -9.16 0.77
N HIS A 163 -6.24 -7.89 0.43
CA HIS A 163 -5.02 -7.27 -0.11
C HIS A 163 -3.88 -7.21 0.93
N ARG A 164 -4.19 -6.80 2.17
CA ARG A 164 -3.28 -6.73 3.33
C ARG A 164 -2.15 -5.70 3.26
N ALA A 165 -2.10 -4.92 2.20
CA ALA A 165 -1.06 -3.92 2.02
C ALA A 165 -1.60 -2.75 1.20
N VAL A 166 -2.74 -2.18 1.63
CA VAL A 166 -3.30 -0.95 1.06
C VAL A 166 -2.54 0.23 1.69
N GLU A 167 -1.35 0.51 1.17
CA GLU A 167 -0.45 1.53 1.70
C GLU A 167 -0.16 2.61 0.64
N PRO A 168 0.25 3.83 1.04
CA PRO A 168 0.44 4.95 0.11
C PRO A 168 1.44 4.67 -1.03
N THR A 169 2.45 3.83 -0.79
CA THR A 169 3.43 3.41 -1.80
C THR A 169 2.82 2.59 -2.93
N ARG A 170 1.74 1.85 -2.66
CA ARG A 170 1.06 0.94 -3.60
C ARG A 170 -0.14 1.54 -4.30
N ILE A 171 -0.51 2.77 -3.96
CA ILE A 171 -1.53 3.55 -4.67
C ILE A 171 -0.83 4.53 -5.60
N ARG A 172 -0.95 4.30 -6.92
CA ARG A 172 -0.36 5.15 -7.96
C ARG A 172 -1.41 6.06 -8.56
N VAL A 173 -1.11 7.36 -8.63
CA VAL A 173 -1.98 8.38 -9.22
C VAL A 173 -1.33 8.91 -10.49
N LYS A 174 -1.99 8.68 -11.63
CA LYS A 174 -1.55 9.17 -12.93
C LYS A 174 -1.82 10.66 -13.06
N LEU A 175 -1.07 11.36 -13.90
CA LEU A 175 -1.32 12.79 -14.22
C LEU A 175 -2.71 13.03 -14.82
N SER A 176 -3.39 12.00 -15.32
CA SER A 176 -4.77 12.05 -15.78
C SER A 176 -5.82 11.96 -14.67
N GLY A 177 -5.44 12.01 -13.40
CA GLY A 177 -6.35 11.85 -12.25
C GLY A 177 -6.83 10.41 -11.99
N LYS A 178 -6.33 9.42 -12.74
CA LYS A 178 -6.66 8.00 -12.53
C LYS A 178 -5.76 7.39 -11.49
N ALA A 179 -6.34 6.62 -10.54
CA ALA A 179 -5.59 5.88 -9.55
C ALA A 179 -5.56 4.38 -9.84
N LYS A 180 -4.49 3.71 -9.43
CA LYS A 180 -4.38 2.25 -9.45
C LYS A 180 -3.79 1.74 -8.14
N LEU A 181 -4.42 0.70 -7.60
CA LEU A 181 -3.87 -0.14 -6.53
C LEU A 181 -2.96 -1.19 -7.17
N THR A 182 -1.75 -1.34 -6.65
CA THR A 182 -0.73 -2.25 -7.19
C THR A 182 -0.27 -3.25 -6.15
N ASP A 183 0.46 -4.27 -6.59
CA ASP A 183 1.19 -5.22 -5.73
C ASP A 183 0.32 -6.05 -4.78
N PHE A 184 -0.38 -7.03 -5.34
CA PHE A 184 -1.12 -8.05 -4.61
C PHE A 184 -0.23 -9.20 -4.07
N GLY A 185 1.10 -9.02 -4.01
CA GLY A 185 2.05 -10.05 -3.57
C GLY A 185 1.90 -10.47 -2.11
N LEU A 186 1.28 -9.63 -1.26
CA LEU A 186 0.96 -9.93 0.14
C LEU A 186 -0.47 -10.42 0.35
N ALA A 187 -1.30 -10.41 -0.69
CA ALA A 187 -2.71 -10.78 -0.59
C ALA A 187 -2.89 -12.23 -0.11
N SER A 188 -3.95 -12.45 0.65
CA SER A 188 -4.44 -13.81 0.94
C SER A 188 -5.61 -14.12 0.04
N ALA A 189 -5.69 -15.37 -0.42
CA ALA A 189 -6.78 -15.86 -1.23
C ALA A 189 -6.96 -17.38 -1.07
N GLN A 190 -8.17 -17.88 -1.31
CA GLN A 190 -8.47 -19.31 -1.40
C GLN A 190 -8.37 -19.75 -2.86
N LEU A 191 -7.15 -19.85 -3.38
CA LEU A 191 -6.92 -20.26 -4.78
C LEU A 191 -7.18 -21.75 -4.97
N PRO A 192 -7.84 -22.16 -6.10
CA PRO A 192 -8.05 -23.56 -6.44
C PRO A 192 -6.72 -24.32 -6.55
N GLY A 193 -6.67 -25.53 -6.00
CA GLY A 193 -5.47 -26.39 -6.05
C GLY A 193 -4.34 -26.01 -5.10
N ARG A 194 -4.51 -24.95 -4.31
CA ARG A 194 -3.52 -24.55 -3.28
C ARG A 194 -3.45 -25.64 -2.20
N ARG A 195 -2.26 -26.23 -2.03
CA ARG A 195 -1.98 -27.02 -0.82
C ARG A 195 -1.88 -26.00 0.34
N THR A 196 -2.63 -26.24 1.40
CA THR A 196 -2.62 -25.43 2.62
C THR A 196 -1.27 -25.59 3.35
N VAL A 197 -0.20 -25.07 2.79
CA VAL A 197 1.03 -24.83 3.52
C VAL A 197 0.78 -23.56 4.32
N ARG A 198 0.86 -23.63 5.65
CA ARG A 198 0.89 -22.44 6.51
C ARG A 198 2.23 -21.76 6.26
N LEU A 199 2.29 -20.98 5.20
CA LEU A 199 3.43 -20.08 4.98
C LEU A 199 3.44 -19.02 6.08
N PRO A 200 4.61 -18.61 6.55
CA PRO A 200 4.72 -17.45 7.42
C PRO A 200 3.94 -16.30 6.82
N ARG A 201 3.21 -15.57 7.66
CA ARG A 201 2.37 -14.45 7.22
C ARG A 201 3.30 -13.37 6.68
N ALA A 202 3.34 -13.19 5.37
CA ALA A 202 4.00 -12.03 4.79
C ALA A 202 3.19 -10.78 5.18
N ARG A 203 3.84 -9.72 5.58
CA ARG A 203 3.24 -8.51 6.16
C ARG A 203 3.70 -7.29 5.39
N GLY A 204 2.78 -6.33 5.20
CA GLY A 204 3.07 -4.99 4.72
C GLY A 204 3.67 -4.11 5.81
N ASP A 205 3.66 -2.82 5.60
CA ASP A 205 4.05 -1.82 6.59
C ASP A 205 3.14 -1.92 7.83
N ALA A 206 3.75 -1.96 9.01
CA ALA A 206 3.03 -2.08 10.27
C ALA A 206 2.06 -0.91 10.51
N TYR A 207 2.44 0.30 10.11
CA TYR A 207 1.62 1.50 10.25
C TYR A 207 0.34 1.44 9.41
N TYR A 208 0.35 0.73 8.28
CA TYR A 208 -0.82 0.49 7.43
C TYR A 208 -1.36 -0.92 7.61
N THR A 209 -1.55 -1.32 8.86
CA THR A 209 -2.12 -2.61 9.24
C THR A 209 -3.37 -2.41 10.10
N SER A 210 -4.40 -3.23 9.89
CA SER A 210 -5.64 -3.18 10.67
C SER A 210 -5.42 -3.60 12.12
N PRO A 211 -6.27 -3.18 13.08
CA PRO A 211 -6.17 -3.60 14.48
C PRO A 211 -6.11 -5.11 14.65
N GLU A 212 -6.99 -5.86 13.97
CA GLU A 212 -7.00 -7.32 13.98
C GLU A 212 -5.70 -7.91 13.41
N GLY A 213 -5.11 -7.29 12.37
CA GLY A 213 -3.83 -7.67 11.81
C GLY A 213 -2.68 -7.49 12.80
N LEU A 214 -2.60 -6.33 13.47
CA LEU A 214 -1.61 -6.02 14.50
C LEU A 214 -1.75 -6.91 15.73
N LEU A 215 -2.99 -7.23 16.14
CA LEU A 215 -3.28 -8.11 17.26
C LEU A 215 -3.09 -9.61 16.92
N GLY A 216 -2.81 -9.94 15.65
CA GLY A 216 -2.65 -11.32 15.20
C GLY A 216 -3.95 -12.11 15.08
N GLU A 217 -5.07 -11.42 15.01
CA GLU A 217 -6.41 -11.98 14.81
C GLU A 217 -6.69 -12.28 13.32
N PRO A 218 -7.74 -13.03 12.98
CA PRO A 218 -8.13 -13.28 11.60
C PRO A 218 -8.51 -11.98 10.88
N GLU A 219 -7.95 -11.78 9.69
CA GLU A 219 -8.29 -10.68 8.78
C GLU A 219 -9.32 -11.15 7.76
N ASP A 220 -10.23 -10.24 7.40
CA ASP A 220 -11.18 -10.40 6.30
C ASP A 220 -11.16 -9.15 5.39
N PRO A 221 -11.95 -9.09 4.31
CA PRO A 221 -12.00 -7.93 3.41
C PRO A 221 -12.19 -6.57 4.11
N ARG A 222 -12.81 -6.53 5.29
CA ARG A 222 -13.00 -5.30 6.06
C ARG A 222 -11.72 -4.78 6.72
N SER A 223 -10.68 -5.62 6.79
CA SER A 223 -9.34 -5.18 7.20
C SER A 223 -8.77 -4.20 6.18
N ASP A 224 -8.91 -4.46 4.88
CA ASP A 224 -8.49 -3.53 3.82
C ASP A 224 -9.27 -2.20 3.88
N LEU A 225 -10.55 -2.22 4.30
CA LEU A 225 -11.36 -1.00 4.42
C LEU A 225 -10.87 -0.10 5.55
N PHE A 226 -10.46 -0.67 6.67
CA PHE A 226 -9.84 0.08 7.76
C PHE A 226 -8.54 0.74 7.29
N VAL A 227 -7.69 -0.02 6.62
CA VAL A 227 -6.41 0.49 6.12
C VAL A 227 -6.62 1.57 5.06
N LEU A 228 -7.59 1.39 4.14
CA LEU A 228 -7.99 2.45 3.22
C LEU A 228 -8.41 3.72 3.99
N GLY A 229 -9.14 3.56 5.10
CA GLY A 229 -9.50 4.67 5.98
C GLY A 229 -8.29 5.38 6.57
N LEU A 230 -7.25 4.64 7.03
CA LEU A 230 -5.99 5.23 7.51
C LEU A 230 -5.30 6.06 6.42
N VAL A 231 -5.13 5.46 5.24
CA VAL A 231 -4.47 6.11 4.10
C VAL A 231 -5.19 7.38 3.67
N LEU A 232 -6.52 7.33 3.57
CA LEU A 232 -7.31 8.50 3.16
C LEU A 232 -7.32 9.60 4.23
N LEU A 233 -7.36 9.23 5.52
CA LEU A 233 -7.27 10.19 6.62
C LEU A 233 -5.94 10.94 6.60
N GLU A 234 -4.84 10.20 6.51
CA GLU A 234 -3.51 10.78 6.45
C GLU A 234 -3.34 11.67 5.21
N PHE A 235 -3.83 11.20 4.06
CA PHE A 235 -3.78 11.98 2.82
C PHE A 235 -4.57 13.29 2.89
N ALA A 236 -5.70 13.31 3.60
CA ALA A 236 -6.52 14.51 3.75
C ALA A 236 -6.03 15.48 4.83
N THR A 237 -5.33 14.98 5.86
CA THR A 237 -5.04 15.77 7.07
C THR A 237 -3.58 15.78 7.50
N GLY A 238 -2.75 14.90 6.94
CA GLY A 238 -1.38 14.63 7.41
C GLY A 238 -1.33 13.92 8.77
N ARG A 239 -2.46 13.45 9.31
CA ARG A 239 -2.55 12.82 10.63
C ARG A 239 -2.73 11.31 10.49
N HIS A 240 -1.87 10.56 11.15
CA HIS A 240 -2.01 9.10 11.22
C HIS A 240 -2.70 8.70 12.54
N LEU A 241 -3.84 7.98 12.46
CA LEU A 241 -4.67 7.64 13.63
C LEU A 241 -3.91 6.82 14.68
N LEU A 242 -3.04 5.91 14.24
CA LEU A 242 -2.31 5.01 15.13
C LEU A 242 -0.98 5.61 15.62
N CYS A 243 -0.58 6.79 15.14
CA CYS A 243 0.66 7.50 15.52
C CYS A 243 0.40 8.96 15.88
N PRO A 244 -0.50 9.27 16.84
CA PRO A 244 -0.74 10.65 17.25
C PRO A 244 0.43 11.15 18.09
N PRO A 245 0.92 12.38 17.86
CA PRO A 245 2.09 12.92 18.55
C PRO A 245 1.86 13.17 20.04
N ASP A 246 0.61 13.33 20.49
CA ASP A 246 0.27 13.84 21.83
C ASP A 246 -0.21 12.77 22.83
N LEU A 247 -0.21 11.49 22.47
CA LEU A 247 -0.73 10.42 23.34
C LEU A 247 0.40 9.59 23.96
N LEU A 248 0.46 9.63 25.29
CA LEU A 248 1.45 8.86 26.04
C LEU A 248 0.99 7.41 26.26
N PRO A 249 1.88 6.41 26.10
CA PRO A 249 1.54 4.99 26.29
C PRO A 249 0.87 4.69 27.65
N ARG A 250 1.27 5.37 28.71
CA ARG A 250 0.68 5.21 30.06
C ARG A 250 -0.83 5.52 30.13
N ASP A 251 -1.30 6.47 29.32
CA ASP A 251 -2.71 6.86 29.32
C ASP A 251 -3.57 5.86 28.53
N MET A 252 -2.96 5.23 27.52
CA MET A 252 -3.58 4.13 26.78
C MET A 252 -3.72 2.88 27.66
N VAL A 253 -2.66 2.50 28.40
CA VAL A 253 -2.67 1.32 29.28
C VAL A 253 -3.75 1.42 30.37
N ARG A 254 -4.04 2.64 30.88
CA ARG A 254 -5.10 2.86 31.86
C ARG A 254 -6.51 2.53 31.37
N ARG A 255 -6.71 2.50 30.04
CA ARG A 255 -8.00 2.17 29.42
C ARG A 255 -8.27 0.66 29.37
N LEU A 256 -7.28 -0.18 29.73
CA LEU A 256 -7.31 -1.63 29.61
C LEU A 256 -7.58 -2.32 30.96
N SER A 257 -8.42 -3.36 30.95
CA SER A 257 -8.54 -4.32 32.03
C SER A 257 -7.28 -5.22 32.12
N GLU A 258 -7.04 -5.86 33.27
CA GLU A 258 -5.88 -6.77 33.45
C GLU A 258 -5.86 -7.93 32.44
N LYS A 259 -7.02 -8.45 32.06
CA LYS A 259 -7.13 -9.51 31.04
C LYS A 259 -6.73 -9.00 29.65
N GLU A 260 -7.07 -7.76 29.31
CA GLU A 260 -6.69 -7.12 28.06
C GLU A 260 -5.20 -6.82 28.06
N LYS A 261 -4.63 -6.34 29.16
CA LYS A 261 -3.17 -6.12 29.30
C LYS A 261 -2.36 -7.38 29.04
N GLN A 262 -2.81 -8.53 29.58
CA GLN A 262 -2.14 -9.82 29.35
C GLN A 262 -2.21 -10.25 27.88
N ARG A 263 -3.38 -10.16 27.26
CA ARG A 263 -3.57 -10.45 25.82
C ARG A 263 -2.74 -9.54 24.93
N LEU A 264 -2.65 -8.27 25.31
CA LEU A 264 -1.87 -7.28 24.61
C LEU A 264 -0.37 -7.56 24.70
N GLY A 265 0.14 -7.98 25.86
CA GLY A 265 1.53 -8.40 26.03
C GLY A 265 1.93 -9.50 25.03
N ASP A 266 1.10 -10.54 24.90
CA ASP A 266 1.31 -11.61 23.92
C ASP A 266 1.22 -11.08 22.46
N ALA A 267 0.34 -10.13 22.19
CA ALA A 267 0.22 -9.54 20.87
C ALA A 267 1.45 -8.67 20.50
N ILE A 268 1.94 -7.88 21.45
CA ILE A 268 3.17 -7.07 21.28
C ILE A 268 4.36 -7.96 20.99
N ALA A 269 4.57 -9.04 21.77
CA ALA A 269 5.67 -9.96 21.55
C ALA A 269 5.62 -10.58 20.14
N ARG A 270 4.45 -11.05 19.71
CA ARG A 270 4.27 -11.56 18.33
C ARG A 270 4.50 -10.50 17.25
N ALA A 271 4.12 -9.25 17.51
CA ALA A 271 4.32 -8.17 16.57
C ALA A 271 5.80 -7.81 16.45
N GLN A 272 6.54 -7.73 17.56
CA GLN A 272 7.99 -7.48 17.59
C GLN A 272 8.79 -8.58 16.88
N ASP A 273 8.32 -9.84 16.92
CA ASP A 273 8.92 -10.94 16.15
C ASP A 273 8.63 -10.83 14.64
N ALA A 274 7.56 -10.14 14.28
CA ALA A 274 7.04 -10.11 12.92
C ALA A 274 7.44 -8.87 12.13
N TRP A 275 7.70 -7.77 12.79
CA TRP A 275 8.10 -6.48 12.23
C TRP A 275 9.34 -5.95 12.95
N THR A 276 10.10 -5.11 12.26
CA THR A 276 11.38 -4.57 12.78
C THR A 276 11.29 -3.12 13.25
N GLU A 277 10.11 -2.52 13.15
CA GLU A 277 9.86 -1.15 13.55
C GLU A 277 10.06 -0.98 15.08
N PRO A 278 10.76 0.06 15.53
CA PRO A 278 11.16 0.20 16.94
C PRO A 278 9.97 0.38 17.89
N ASP A 279 8.88 0.95 17.44
CA ASP A 279 7.69 1.33 18.25
C ASP A 279 6.52 0.35 18.12
N MET A 280 6.79 -0.87 17.69
CA MET A 280 5.72 -1.88 17.53
C MET A 280 4.83 -2.03 18.77
N GLY A 281 5.42 -1.89 19.98
CA GLY A 281 4.66 -1.96 21.23
C GLY A 281 3.62 -0.84 21.34
N GLU A 282 3.96 0.37 20.96
CA GLU A 282 3.05 1.53 20.99
C GLU A 282 1.99 1.43 19.89
N LEU A 283 2.38 1.02 18.70
CA LEU A 283 1.47 0.83 17.58
C LEU A 283 0.39 -0.20 17.89
N VAL A 284 0.78 -1.37 18.43
CA VAL A 284 -0.15 -2.42 18.85
C VAL A 284 -1.05 -1.95 20.00
N LEU A 285 -0.48 -1.24 20.99
CA LEU A 285 -1.22 -0.65 22.09
C LEU A 285 -2.26 0.35 21.56
N ARG A 286 -1.87 1.21 20.63
CA ARG A 286 -2.77 2.18 20.01
C ARG A 286 -3.89 1.51 19.24
N ALA A 287 -3.59 0.51 18.43
CA ALA A 287 -4.58 -0.27 17.69
C ALA A 287 -5.60 -0.96 18.61
N ALA A 288 -5.19 -1.38 19.80
CA ALA A 288 -6.07 -1.97 20.81
C ALA A 288 -6.94 -0.96 21.58
N THR A 289 -6.54 0.32 21.64
CA THR A 289 -7.11 1.27 22.60
C THR A 289 -7.72 2.54 22.02
N PHE A 290 -7.48 2.86 20.73
CA PHE A 290 -8.08 4.06 20.14
C PHE A 290 -9.61 4.01 20.21
N THR A 291 -10.24 5.18 20.31
CA THR A 291 -11.67 5.35 20.54
C THR A 291 -12.33 6.14 19.40
N PRO A 292 -13.66 6.17 19.30
CA PRO A 292 -14.36 7.05 18.35
C PRO A 292 -14.00 8.54 18.53
N GLU A 293 -13.68 8.97 19.75
CA GLU A 293 -13.24 10.34 20.05
C GLU A 293 -11.88 10.65 19.43
N ASP A 294 -10.96 9.67 19.44
CA ASP A 294 -9.65 9.79 18.77
C ASP A 294 -9.85 9.96 17.25
N VAL A 295 -10.77 9.22 16.65
CA VAL A 295 -11.14 9.38 15.23
C VAL A 295 -11.77 10.75 14.97
N ALA A 296 -12.67 11.22 15.86
CA ALA A 296 -13.28 12.53 15.74
C ALA A 296 -12.25 13.65 15.83
N GLN A 297 -11.24 13.51 16.68
CA GLN A 297 -10.11 14.46 16.80
C GLN A 297 -9.23 14.43 15.54
N ALA A 298 -8.86 13.24 15.05
CA ALA A 298 -8.02 13.09 13.85
C ALA A 298 -8.68 13.69 12.60
N THR A 299 -10.02 13.68 12.54
CA THR A 299 -10.82 14.21 11.43
C THR A 299 -11.23 15.68 11.59
N GLN A 300 -10.73 16.39 12.59
CA GLN A 300 -11.01 17.83 12.74
C GLN A 300 -10.54 18.64 11.53
N GLY A 301 -11.39 19.56 11.08
CA GLY A 301 -11.16 20.37 9.88
C GLY A 301 -11.78 19.80 8.61
N LEU A 302 -12.22 18.52 8.62
CA LEU A 302 -12.96 17.93 7.50
C LEU A 302 -14.47 18.22 7.63
N SER A 303 -15.17 18.19 6.48
CA SER A 303 -16.63 18.35 6.43
C SER A 303 -17.35 17.23 7.19
N ASP A 304 -18.54 17.52 7.74
CA ASP A 304 -19.30 16.56 8.55
C ASP A 304 -19.61 15.26 7.81
N SER A 305 -19.89 15.34 6.52
CA SER A 305 -20.16 14.18 5.67
C SER A 305 -18.93 13.28 5.49
N VAL A 306 -17.74 13.85 5.41
CA VAL A 306 -16.45 13.13 5.37
C VAL A 306 -16.07 12.58 6.75
N ARG A 307 -16.30 13.34 7.82
CA ARG A 307 -16.10 12.86 9.20
C ARG A 307 -16.97 11.65 9.49
N ALA A 308 -18.22 11.64 9.04
CA ALA A 308 -19.13 10.50 9.16
C ALA A 308 -18.61 9.26 8.39
N LEU A 309 -17.99 9.43 7.22
CA LEU A 309 -17.32 8.35 6.47
C LEU A 309 -16.20 7.72 7.31
N PHE A 310 -15.27 8.55 7.83
CA PHE A 310 -14.14 8.07 8.63
C PHE A 310 -14.59 7.44 9.95
N SER A 311 -15.61 7.98 10.61
CA SER A 311 -16.15 7.41 11.85
C SER A 311 -16.66 5.97 11.69
N ARG A 312 -17.00 5.56 10.46
CA ARG A 312 -17.41 4.19 10.15
C ARG A 312 -16.28 3.33 9.57
N LEU A 313 -15.39 3.88 8.76
CA LEU A 313 -14.20 3.16 8.26
C LEU A 313 -13.26 2.75 9.39
N LEU A 314 -13.01 3.68 10.32
CA LEU A 314 -11.99 3.56 11.38
C LEU A 314 -12.61 3.03 12.70
N ARG A 315 -13.43 1.98 12.62
CA ARG A 315 -13.88 1.22 13.79
C ARG A 315 -12.91 0.10 14.13
N ARG A 316 -12.67 -0.14 15.43
CA ARG A 316 -11.81 -1.26 15.87
C ARG A 316 -12.41 -2.60 15.45
N ALA A 317 -13.68 -2.81 15.79
CA ALA A 317 -14.38 -4.04 15.43
C ALA A 317 -14.74 -4.07 13.94
N PRO A 318 -14.31 -5.07 13.16
CA PRO A 318 -14.66 -5.18 11.74
C PRO A 318 -16.18 -5.18 11.48
N SER A 319 -16.99 -5.71 12.43
CA SER A 319 -18.45 -5.74 12.33
C SER A 319 -19.13 -4.36 12.36
N GLU A 320 -18.44 -3.33 12.87
CA GLU A 320 -18.95 -1.96 12.96
C GLU A 320 -18.55 -1.11 11.73
N ARG A 321 -17.67 -1.64 10.86
CA ARG A 321 -17.25 -1.00 9.62
C ARG A 321 -18.30 -1.14 8.52
N PHE A 322 -18.02 -0.61 7.34
CA PHE A 322 -18.78 -0.94 6.14
C PHE A 322 -18.72 -2.45 5.87
N ALA A 323 -19.82 -3.01 5.37
CA ALA A 323 -19.90 -4.45 5.14
C ALA A 323 -19.04 -4.91 3.93
N SER A 324 -18.78 -4.01 2.96
CA SER A 324 -18.02 -4.32 1.75
C SER A 324 -17.34 -3.10 1.17
N ALA A 325 -16.32 -3.32 0.33
CA ALA A 325 -15.67 -2.26 -0.44
C ALA A 325 -16.63 -1.59 -1.43
N ALA A 326 -17.59 -2.32 -1.99
CA ALA A 326 -18.62 -1.75 -2.85
C ALA A 326 -19.53 -0.74 -2.11
N GLU A 327 -19.84 -0.98 -0.83
CA GLU A 327 -20.57 -0.02 0.00
C GLU A 327 -19.74 1.26 0.23
N VAL A 328 -18.42 1.11 0.45
CA VAL A 328 -17.49 2.25 0.58
C VAL A 328 -17.41 3.02 -0.72
N GLU A 329 -17.20 2.36 -1.85
CA GLU A 329 -17.16 2.95 -3.19
C GLU A 329 -18.41 3.79 -3.47
N ASN A 330 -19.60 3.20 -3.25
CA ASN A 330 -20.87 3.89 -3.42
C ASN A 330 -21.00 5.13 -2.51
N ARG A 331 -20.54 5.02 -1.25
CA ARG A 331 -20.56 6.16 -0.32
C ARG A 331 -19.63 7.28 -0.77
N LEU A 332 -18.43 6.95 -1.24
CA LEU A 332 -17.47 7.91 -1.77
C LEU A 332 -18.00 8.62 -3.02
N HIS A 333 -18.58 7.87 -3.96
CA HIS A 333 -19.23 8.46 -5.14
C HIS A 333 -20.37 9.39 -4.77
N LYS A 334 -21.21 9.02 -3.78
CA LYS A 334 -22.29 9.89 -3.31
C LYS A 334 -21.74 11.21 -2.75
N LEU A 335 -20.66 11.16 -1.98
CA LEU A 335 -20.00 12.35 -1.45
C LEU A 335 -19.37 13.22 -2.54
N LEU A 336 -18.87 12.62 -3.62
CA LEU A 336 -18.37 13.36 -4.78
C LEU A 336 -19.48 14.10 -5.53
N LEU A 337 -20.65 13.48 -5.71
CA LEU A 337 -21.81 14.13 -6.35
C LEU A 337 -22.28 15.37 -5.57
N GLU A 338 -22.08 15.41 -4.24
CA GLU A 338 -22.35 16.59 -3.41
C GLU A 338 -21.36 17.76 -3.67
N ARG A 339 -20.25 17.53 -4.41
CA ARG A 339 -19.12 18.46 -4.64
C ARG A 339 -18.98 18.95 -6.10
N GLN A 340 -20.09 19.02 -6.84
CA GLN A 340 -20.14 19.59 -8.20
C GLN A 340 -19.16 18.93 -9.18
N ASP A 341 -19.52 17.75 -9.67
CA ASP A 341 -18.89 17.07 -10.83
C ASP A 341 -17.36 16.90 -10.77
N TYR A 342 -16.80 16.62 -9.58
CA TYR A 342 -15.38 16.33 -9.44
C TYR A 342 -15.04 14.97 -10.04
N GLY A 343 -14.26 14.96 -11.11
CA GLY A 343 -13.86 13.76 -11.83
C GLY A 343 -12.36 13.71 -12.15
N HIS A 344 -12.02 12.95 -13.18
CA HIS A 344 -10.62 12.78 -13.59
C HIS A 344 -9.96 14.08 -14.07
N ALA A 345 -10.71 14.96 -14.73
CA ALA A 345 -10.18 16.22 -15.26
C ALA A 345 -9.82 17.19 -14.13
N GLU A 346 -10.70 17.33 -13.14
CA GLU A 346 -10.50 18.18 -11.95
C GLU A 346 -9.36 17.64 -11.10
N ALA A 347 -9.28 16.31 -10.89
CA ALA A 347 -8.19 15.67 -10.18
C ALA A 347 -6.84 15.85 -10.90
N ALA A 348 -6.84 15.76 -12.25
CA ALA A 348 -5.63 16.03 -13.05
C ALA A 348 -5.19 17.49 -12.93
N ALA A 349 -6.13 18.44 -12.96
CA ALA A 349 -5.83 19.87 -12.81
C ALA A 349 -5.27 20.19 -11.43
N GLU A 350 -5.88 19.67 -10.36
CA GLU A 350 -5.39 19.86 -8.98
C GLU A 350 -4.00 19.25 -8.77
N LEU A 351 -3.76 18.03 -9.29
CA LEU A 351 -2.44 17.40 -9.25
C LEU A 351 -1.40 18.20 -10.01
N HIS A 352 -1.72 18.65 -11.23
CA HIS A 352 -0.82 19.49 -12.02
C HIS A 352 -0.45 20.77 -11.28
N GLN A 353 -1.45 21.47 -10.73
CA GLN A 353 -1.24 22.70 -9.96
C GLN A 353 -0.32 22.41 -8.75
N ALA A 354 -0.55 21.30 -8.03
CA ALA A 354 0.26 20.92 -6.89
C ALA A 354 1.74 20.70 -7.25
N LEU A 355 2.01 20.04 -8.38
CA LEU A 355 3.36 19.80 -8.88
C LEU A 355 4.06 21.11 -9.31
N VAL A 356 3.35 21.99 -10.02
CA VAL A 356 3.89 23.30 -10.42
C VAL A 356 4.23 24.17 -9.21
N GLU A 357 3.34 24.22 -8.21
CA GLU A 357 3.57 24.98 -6.97
C GLU A 357 4.80 24.50 -6.19
N ALA A 358 5.12 23.21 -6.28
CA ALA A 358 6.33 22.64 -5.67
C ALA A 358 7.59 22.78 -6.54
N GLY A 359 7.49 23.40 -7.73
CA GLY A 359 8.62 23.53 -8.66
C GLY A 359 9.03 22.20 -9.32
N GLU A 360 8.18 21.17 -9.25
CA GLU A 360 8.46 19.89 -9.88
C GLU A 360 8.11 19.90 -11.37
N ALA A 361 8.96 19.24 -12.18
CA ALA A 361 8.69 19.06 -13.60
C ALA A 361 7.43 18.18 -13.79
N VAL A 362 6.44 18.70 -14.49
CA VAL A 362 5.25 17.94 -14.91
C VAL A 362 5.64 17.10 -16.13
N ALA A 363 6.46 16.06 -15.93
CA ALA A 363 6.77 15.11 -16.99
C ALA A 363 5.63 14.10 -17.10
N ALA A 364 5.15 13.86 -18.33
CA ALA A 364 4.07 12.91 -18.62
C ALA A 364 4.38 11.47 -18.13
N ASP A 365 5.63 11.16 -17.90
CA ASP A 365 6.16 9.86 -17.47
C ASP A 365 7.04 9.99 -16.21
N ALA A 366 6.48 10.51 -15.11
CA ALA A 366 7.19 10.42 -13.83
C ALA A 366 7.50 8.95 -13.52
N GLU A 367 8.79 8.63 -13.40
CA GLU A 367 9.25 7.27 -13.15
C GLU A 367 8.69 6.73 -11.83
N PRO A 368 8.33 5.43 -11.76
CA PRO A 368 8.00 4.80 -10.50
C PRO A 368 9.26 4.73 -9.65
N GLY A 369 9.52 5.78 -8.84
CA GLY A 369 10.53 5.74 -7.78
C GLY A 369 9.92 5.16 -6.52
N MET A 370 10.67 4.36 -5.75
CA MET A 370 10.30 4.14 -4.35
C MET A 370 10.49 5.46 -3.62
N GLY A 371 9.43 5.99 -3.00
CA GLY A 371 9.53 7.07 -2.04
C GLY A 371 10.50 6.64 -0.92
N ARG A 372 11.32 7.56 -0.43
CA ARG A 372 12.03 7.35 0.84
C ARG A 372 10.98 7.21 1.93
N VAL A 373 11.03 6.13 2.69
CA VAL A 373 10.26 5.99 3.92
C VAL A 373 10.71 7.14 4.84
N LEU A 374 9.87 8.15 4.98
CA LEU A 374 10.03 9.16 6.02
C LEU A 374 9.48 8.53 7.29
N HIS A 375 10.36 8.11 8.20
CA HIS A 375 9.98 7.81 9.57
C HIS A 375 9.38 9.08 10.21
N PRO A 376 8.30 8.98 11.01
CA PRO A 376 7.68 10.11 11.69
C PRO A 376 8.64 10.91 12.56
N ASP A 377 9.77 10.34 12.97
CA ASP A 377 10.77 10.96 13.84
C ASP A 377 11.73 11.96 13.16
N ALA A 378 11.60 12.20 11.85
CA ALA A 378 12.49 13.11 11.13
C ALA A 378 12.14 14.61 11.27
N VAL A 379 11.11 14.96 12.04
CA VAL A 379 10.58 16.35 12.14
C VAL A 379 10.96 17.06 13.45
N SER A 380 11.89 16.57 14.24
CA SER A 380 12.35 17.27 15.45
C SER A 380 13.86 17.52 15.47
N THR A 381 14.32 18.45 14.62
CA THR A 381 15.54 19.21 14.91
C THR A 381 15.22 20.69 14.71
N GLU A 382 14.85 21.36 15.80
CA GLU A 382 14.91 22.82 15.88
C GLU A 382 16.34 23.29 15.57
N PRO A 383 16.51 24.36 14.79
CA PRO A 383 17.81 24.99 14.65
C PRO A 383 18.15 25.68 15.96
N SER A 384 19.20 25.22 16.66
CA SER A 384 19.80 25.92 17.78
C SER A 384 20.19 27.32 17.35
N ALA A 385 19.63 28.33 18.04
CA ALA A 385 19.98 29.71 17.90
C ALA A 385 21.48 29.92 18.24
N PRO A 386 22.21 30.77 17.50
CA PRO A 386 23.57 31.14 17.88
C PRO A 386 23.53 32.00 19.12
N GLY A 387 24.18 31.55 20.18
CA GLY A 387 24.38 32.28 21.41
C GLY A 387 25.23 33.55 21.20
N ALA A 388 24.77 34.61 21.78
CA ALA A 388 25.57 35.82 22.07
C ALA A 388 26.41 35.61 23.32
#